data_e2abecf93ae7332b336a72b075999718
#
_entry.id   e2abecf93ae7332b336a72b075999718
#
_cell.length_a   1.000
_cell.length_b   1.000
_cell.length_c   1.000
_cell.angle_alpha   90.00
_cell.angle_beta   90.00
_cell.angle_gamma   90.00
#
_symmetry.space_group_name_H-M   'P 1'
#
loop_
_entity.id
_entity.type
_entity.pdbx_description
1 polymer ?
#
loop_
_entity_poly.entity_id
_entity_poly.type
_entity_poly.pdbx_seq_one_letter_code
_entity_poly.pdbx_strand_id
1 'polypeptide(L)'
;IAAASLDDLFDHPDFLGFHSSCGIEMNTYRLYSDFNCPFCYAMHERLHALGVMDRISWQGVQHAPHLPVPMAGWAGHLAAELKQEVQMVHRLAPELPIAVPPGKPNTGRAIAAAARALHMDPLRGGEFVRSLYRSFWVDGQDLSDETVLQREAERQGFAPAQIVGTEATTVNAILRAWNDQWAEADHQGVPLLQRPDGTLLVGLMPADVIKGFLS
;
A
#
# COMPACT_ATOMS: atom_id res chain seq x y z
N ILE A 1 -30.35 44.50 -9.65
CA ILE A 1 -30.00 43.41 -8.74
C ILE A 1 -29.19 42.42 -9.56
N ALA A 2 -27.86 42.55 -9.50
CA ALA A 2 -26.92 41.70 -10.25
C ALA A 2 -26.68 40.40 -9.48
N ALA A 3 -26.78 39.26 -10.17
CA ALA A 3 -26.42 37.97 -9.65
C ALA A 3 -24.90 37.84 -9.65
N ALA A 4 -24.32 37.61 -8.50
CA ALA A 4 -22.90 37.28 -8.37
C ALA A 4 -22.65 35.88 -8.92
N SER A 5 -21.63 35.76 -9.77
CA SER A 5 -21.20 34.52 -10.36
C SER A 5 -20.47 33.66 -9.31
N LEU A 6 -20.65 32.34 -9.38
CA LEU A 6 -20.04 31.36 -8.50
C LEU A 6 -18.53 31.14 -8.74
N ASP A 7 -17.94 31.91 -9.67
CA ASP A 7 -16.53 31.76 -10.07
C ASP A 7 -15.55 32.56 -9.19
N ASP A 8 -16.04 33.45 -8.31
CA ASP A 8 -15.18 34.30 -7.46
C ASP A 8 -14.74 33.69 -6.14
N LEU A 9 -14.99 32.39 -5.88
CA LEU A 9 -14.72 31.73 -4.60
C LEU A 9 -13.41 30.93 -4.56
N PHE A 10 -12.66 30.88 -5.66
CA PHE A 10 -11.45 30.02 -5.78
C PHE A 10 -10.13 30.75 -6.01
N ASP A 11 -10.13 32.09 -5.98
CA ASP A 11 -8.92 32.90 -6.22
C ASP A 11 -8.36 33.51 -4.92
N HIS A 12 -8.11 32.69 -3.90
CA HIS A 12 -7.29 33.07 -2.77
C HIS A 12 -6.00 32.24 -2.72
N PRO A 13 -4.81 32.87 -2.85
CA PRO A 13 -3.50 32.18 -2.82
C PRO A 13 -3.07 31.67 -1.42
N ASP A 14 -3.91 31.78 -0.42
CA ASP A 14 -3.57 31.44 0.98
C ASP A 14 -4.00 30.06 1.44
N PHE A 15 -4.42 29.13 0.54
CA PHE A 15 -4.83 27.78 0.90
C PHE A 15 -3.67 26.74 0.88
N LEU A 16 -2.44 27.21 0.86
CA LEU A 16 -1.24 26.39 1.18
C LEU A 16 -0.82 26.55 2.65
N GLY A 17 -1.78 26.84 3.51
CA GLY A 17 -1.59 26.73 4.95
C GLY A 17 -1.50 25.26 5.35
N PHE A 18 -0.33 24.67 5.21
CA PHE A 18 0.12 23.59 6.08
C PHE A 18 -0.01 24.12 7.50
N HIS A 19 -1.13 23.84 8.16
CA HIS A 19 -1.18 23.98 9.60
C HIS A 19 -0.13 23.01 10.16
N SER A 20 1.05 23.59 10.41
CA SER A 20 2.03 23.07 11.35
C SER A 20 1.31 22.98 12.70
N SER A 21 0.59 21.90 12.94
CA SER A 21 0.12 21.52 14.26
C SER A 21 1.36 21.27 15.08
N CYS A 22 1.66 22.22 15.92
CA CYS A 22 2.67 22.16 16.97
C CYS A 22 2.56 20.85 17.74
N GLY A 23 3.61 20.05 17.74
CA GLY A 23 3.89 19.06 18.77
C GLY A 23 3.38 17.65 18.52
N ILE A 24 4.29 16.88 18.16
CA ILE A 24 4.61 15.48 18.06
C ILE A 24 4.89 15.18 16.59
N GLU A 25 6.11 15.39 16.13
CA GLU A 25 6.66 14.54 15.07
C GLU A 25 6.66 13.13 15.65
N MET A 26 5.54 12.44 15.52
CA MET A 26 5.48 11.03 15.82
C MET A 26 6.50 10.36 14.89
N ASN A 27 7.44 9.63 15.44
CA ASN A 27 8.42 8.80 14.76
C ASN A 27 7.69 7.86 13.81
N THR A 28 7.32 8.38 12.63
CA THR A 28 6.55 7.63 11.64
C THR A 28 7.55 6.88 10.76
N TYR A 29 7.46 5.55 10.80
CA TYR A 29 8.25 4.66 9.96
C TYR A 29 7.58 4.56 8.60
N ARG A 30 8.35 4.54 7.51
CA ARG A 30 7.84 4.31 6.15
C ARG A 30 7.96 2.83 5.80
N LEU A 31 6.87 2.24 5.33
CA LEU A 31 6.87 0.88 4.80
C LEU A 31 6.64 0.92 3.29
N TYR A 32 7.71 0.76 2.50
CA TYR A 32 7.59 0.58 1.05
C TYR A 32 7.19 -0.86 0.74
N SER A 33 6.12 -1.03 -0.04
CA SER A 33 5.46 -2.32 -0.12
C SER A 33 4.67 -2.45 -1.43
N ASP A 34 4.56 -3.69 -1.96
CA ASP A 34 3.74 -4.01 -3.12
C ASP A 34 2.78 -5.16 -2.80
N PHE A 35 1.55 -5.07 -3.28
CA PHE A 35 0.52 -6.08 -3.01
C PHE A 35 0.85 -7.46 -3.56
N ASN A 36 1.57 -7.56 -4.68
CA ASN A 36 1.92 -8.82 -5.30
C ASN A 36 3.22 -9.48 -4.77
N CYS A 37 3.79 -8.93 -3.69
CA CYS A 37 4.93 -9.50 -2.99
C CYS A 37 4.48 -10.25 -1.73
N PRO A 38 4.71 -11.58 -1.60
CA PRO A 38 4.24 -12.35 -0.44
C PRO A 38 4.94 -11.96 0.86
N PHE A 39 6.19 -11.51 0.79
CA PHE A 39 6.92 -11.00 1.94
C PHE A 39 6.35 -9.66 2.44
N CYS A 40 5.81 -8.82 1.52
CA CYS A 40 5.11 -7.60 1.86
C CYS A 40 3.81 -7.89 2.62
N TYR A 41 3.03 -8.86 2.16
CA TYR A 41 1.84 -9.32 2.88
C TYR A 41 2.19 -9.81 4.28
N ALA A 42 3.20 -10.67 4.40
CA ALA A 42 3.61 -11.22 5.68
C ALA A 42 4.14 -10.15 6.63
N MET A 43 4.93 -9.18 6.13
CA MET A 43 5.40 -8.04 6.93
C MET A 43 4.24 -7.20 7.43
N HIS A 44 3.28 -6.89 6.57
CA HIS A 44 2.09 -6.10 6.90
C HIS A 44 1.24 -6.78 8.00
N GLU A 45 0.92 -8.07 7.86
CA GLU A 45 0.18 -8.81 8.89
C GLU A 45 0.97 -8.92 10.20
N ARG A 46 2.29 -9.04 10.13
CA ARG A 46 3.16 -9.07 11.33
C ARG A 46 3.15 -7.73 12.07
N LEU A 47 3.20 -6.61 11.36
CA LEU A 47 3.07 -5.27 11.97
C LEU A 47 1.68 -5.07 12.61
N HIS A 48 0.61 -5.56 11.98
CA HIS A 48 -0.73 -5.59 12.57
C HIS A 48 -0.76 -6.42 13.87
N ALA A 49 -0.20 -7.63 13.85
CA ALA A 49 -0.15 -8.50 15.03
C ALA A 49 0.67 -7.89 16.18
N LEU A 50 1.64 -7.04 15.86
CA LEU A 50 2.42 -6.29 16.85
C LEU A 50 1.70 -5.06 17.41
N GLY A 51 0.57 -4.65 16.80
CA GLY A 51 -0.21 -3.48 17.21
C GLY A 51 0.51 -2.14 16.99
N VAL A 52 1.34 -2.04 15.93
CA VAL A 52 2.22 -0.88 15.68
C VAL A 52 1.86 -0.11 14.40
N MET A 53 0.73 -0.43 13.78
CA MET A 53 0.33 0.18 12.50
C MET A 53 0.08 1.68 12.59
N ASP A 54 -0.25 2.23 13.73
CA ASP A 54 -0.38 3.65 14.01
C ASP A 54 0.92 4.44 13.85
N ARG A 55 2.06 3.75 13.90
CA ARG A 55 3.41 4.30 13.70
C ARG A 55 3.94 4.10 12.27
N ILE A 56 3.18 3.41 11.41
CA ILE A 56 3.61 2.99 10.08
C ILE A 56 2.89 3.81 9.02
N SER A 57 3.66 4.54 8.20
CA SER A 57 3.19 5.12 6.94
C SER A 57 3.41 4.11 5.82
N TRP A 58 2.34 3.41 5.41
CA TRP A 58 2.39 2.52 4.27
C TRP A 58 2.53 3.31 2.97
N GLN A 59 3.49 2.94 2.14
CA GLN A 59 3.76 3.56 0.84
C GLN A 59 3.80 2.48 -0.23
N GLY A 60 2.80 2.49 -1.12
CA GLY A 60 2.73 1.54 -2.22
C GLY A 60 3.70 1.88 -3.33
N VAL A 61 4.57 0.94 -3.66
CA VAL A 61 5.51 1.04 -4.79
C VAL A 61 5.35 -0.17 -5.69
N GLN A 62 5.27 0.05 -7.00
CA GLN A 62 5.06 -1.00 -7.98
C GLN A 62 6.42 -1.53 -8.46
N HIS A 63 6.89 -2.66 -7.89
CA HIS A 63 8.17 -3.26 -8.28
C HIS A 63 8.10 -4.05 -9.60
N ALA A 64 6.91 -4.41 -10.08
CA ALA A 64 6.70 -5.17 -11.32
C ALA A 64 5.64 -4.50 -12.23
N PRO A 65 5.89 -3.28 -12.75
CA PRO A 65 4.92 -2.52 -13.55
C PRO A 65 4.61 -3.15 -14.92
N HIS A 66 5.45 -4.08 -15.39
CA HIS A 66 5.31 -4.76 -16.68
C HIS A 66 4.28 -5.91 -16.67
N LEU A 67 3.72 -6.26 -15.51
CA LEU A 67 2.73 -7.33 -15.41
C LEU A 67 1.43 -6.95 -16.14
N PRO A 68 0.77 -7.94 -16.81
CA PRO A 68 -0.39 -7.68 -17.63
C PRO A 68 -1.64 -7.34 -16.82
N VAL A 69 -2.58 -6.68 -17.49
CA VAL A 69 -3.96 -6.46 -17.03
C VAL A 69 -4.89 -7.07 -18.07
N PRO A 70 -5.78 -8.02 -17.72
CA PRO A 70 -5.94 -8.64 -16.40
C PRO A 70 -4.78 -9.56 -16.01
N MET A 71 -4.75 -10.01 -14.76
CA MET A 71 -3.74 -10.94 -14.26
C MET A 71 -3.68 -12.21 -15.11
N ALA A 72 -2.49 -12.53 -15.62
CA ALA A 72 -2.27 -13.78 -16.33
C ALA A 72 -1.86 -14.90 -15.38
N GLY A 73 -2.36 -16.10 -15.64
CA GLY A 73 -1.90 -17.29 -14.93
C GLY A 73 -0.43 -17.60 -15.27
N TRP A 74 0.36 -17.92 -14.24
CA TRP A 74 1.75 -18.32 -14.42
C TRP A 74 1.88 -19.82 -14.60
N ALA A 75 2.82 -20.22 -15.45
CA ALA A 75 3.13 -21.62 -15.75
C ALA A 75 4.64 -21.85 -15.74
N GLY A 76 5.06 -23.12 -15.76
CA GLY A 76 6.48 -23.50 -15.83
C GLY A 76 7.29 -22.95 -14.64
N HIS A 77 8.44 -22.34 -14.92
CA HIS A 77 9.36 -21.86 -13.88
C HIS A 77 8.79 -20.71 -13.05
N LEU A 78 7.99 -19.81 -13.64
CA LEU A 78 7.36 -18.71 -12.91
C LEU A 78 6.35 -19.22 -11.86
N ALA A 79 5.56 -20.24 -12.20
CA ALA A 79 4.66 -20.87 -11.23
C ALA A 79 5.42 -21.59 -10.12
N ALA A 80 6.56 -22.23 -10.44
CA ALA A 80 7.42 -22.87 -9.46
C ALA A 80 8.08 -21.85 -8.54
N GLU A 81 8.55 -20.73 -9.08
CA GLU A 81 9.13 -19.62 -8.32
C GLU A 81 8.12 -19.01 -7.35
N LEU A 82 6.91 -18.68 -7.82
CA LEU A 82 5.83 -18.17 -6.98
C LEU A 82 5.49 -19.14 -5.83
N LYS A 83 5.42 -20.44 -6.15
CA LYS A 83 5.21 -21.47 -5.12
C LYS A 83 6.35 -21.51 -4.10
N GLN A 84 7.60 -21.35 -4.53
CA GLN A 84 8.75 -21.30 -3.62
C GLN A 84 8.71 -20.06 -2.71
N GLU A 85 8.33 -18.88 -3.25
CA GLU A 85 8.15 -17.66 -2.45
C GLU A 85 7.08 -17.86 -1.36
N VAL A 86 5.92 -18.41 -1.72
CA VAL A 86 4.84 -18.71 -0.76
C VAL A 86 5.29 -19.74 0.28
N GLN A 87 6.00 -20.79 -0.13
CA GLN A 87 6.57 -21.78 0.81
C GLN A 87 7.60 -21.14 1.75
N MET A 88 8.36 -20.14 1.28
CA MET A 88 9.27 -19.39 2.14
C MET A 88 8.50 -18.62 3.21
N VAL A 89 7.41 -17.94 2.82
CA VAL A 89 6.53 -17.25 3.79
C VAL A 89 5.94 -18.23 4.79
N HIS A 90 5.47 -19.40 4.38
CA HIS A 90 4.98 -20.43 5.31
C HIS A 90 6.04 -20.87 6.34
N ARG A 91 7.33 -20.90 5.96
CA ARG A 91 8.40 -21.21 6.90
C ARG A 91 8.71 -20.05 7.86
N LEU A 92 8.64 -18.82 7.38
CA LEU A 92 9.00 -17.62 8.16
C LEU A 92 7.83 -17.10 9.02
N ALA A 93 6.60 -17.39 8.62
CA ALA A 93 5.36 -16.93 9.24
C ALA A 93 4.27 -18.01 9.12
N PRO A 94 4.43 -19.18 9.78
CA PRO A 94 3.52 -20.33 9.63
C PRO A 94 2.09 -20.04 10.12
N GLU A 95 1.92 -19.01 10.91
CA GLU A 95 0.62 -18.55 11.43
C GLU A 95 -0.24 -17.83 10.38
N LEU A 96 0.36 -17.39 9.25
CA LEU A 96 -0.35 -16.57 8.27
C LEU A 96 -1.12 -17.43 7.25
N PRO A 97 -2.41 -17.14 7.01
CA PRO A 97 -3.14 -17.73 5.92
C PRO A 97 -2.64 -17.14 4.58
N ILE A 98 -1.92 -17.93 3.81
CA ILE A 98 -1.45 -17.56 2.48
C ILE A 98 -1.64 -18.74 1.53
N ALA A 99 -2.19 -18.49 0.34
CA ALA A 99 -2.35 -19.48 -0.72
C ALA A 99 -1.44 -19.13 -1.91
N VAL A 100 -1.14 -20.13 -2.74
CA VAL A 100 -0.44 -19.89 -4.01
C VAL A 100 -1.46 -19.37 -5.02
N PRO A 101 -1.39 -18.10 -5.44
CA PRO A 101 -2.31 -17.57 -6.44
C PRO A 101 -1.94 -18.10 -7.84
N PRO A 102 -2.86 -17.97 -8.83
CA PRO A 102 -2.60 -18.44 -10.20
C PRO A 102 -1.51 -17.64 -10.92
N GLY A 103 -1.18 -16.45 -10.47
CA GLY A 103 -0.17 -15.53 -11.02
C GLY A 103 0.03 -14.33 -10.13
N LYS A 104 0.73 -13.30 -10.62
CA LYS A 104 0.86 -12.01 -9.94
C LYS A 104 0.12 -10.92 -10.72
N PRO A 105 -0.75 -10.11 -10.07
CA PRO A 105 -1.47 -9.03 -10.73
C PRO A 105 -0.58 -7.81 -10.95
N ASN A 106 -0.91 -7.00 -11.94
CA ASN A 106 -0.45 -5.61 -12.00
C ASN A 106 -1.13 -4.82 -10.88
N THR A 107 -0.33 -4.26 -9.98
CA THR A 107 -0.82 -3.62 -8.74
C THR A 107 -1.03 -2.11 -8.84
N GLY A 108 -0.74 -1.51 -9.99
CA GLY A 108 -0.80 -0.05 -10.15
C GLY A 108 -2.15 0.55 -9.75
N ARG A 109 -3.28 -0.05 -10.18
CA ARG A 109 -4.63 0.39 -9.80
C ARG A 109 -4.91 0.22 -8.31
N ALA A 110 -4.50 -0.90 -7.73
CA ALA A 110 -4.69 -1.17 -6.31
C ALA A 110 -3.88 -0.19 -5.44
N ILE A 111 -2.64 0.12 -5.82
CA ILE A 111 -1.79 1.10 -5.15
C ILE A 111 -2.41 2.50 -5.24
N ALA A 112 -2.93 2.90 -6.40
CA ALA A 112 -3.62 4.19 -6.57
C ALA A 112 -4.89 4.27 -5.72
N ALA A 113 -5.68 3.19 -5.68
CA ALA A 113 -6.87 3.10 -4.82
C ALA A 113 -6.51 3.19 -3.33
N ALA A 114 -5.46 2.50 -2.90
CA ALA A 114 -4.95 2.55 -1.53
C ALA A 114 -4.45 3.95 -1.14
N ALA A 115 -3.69 4.62 -2.03
CA ALA A 115 -3.24 5.99 -1.82
C ALA A 115 -4.42 6.95 -1.62
N ARG A 116 -5.48 6.80 -2.41
CA ARG A 116 -6.70 7.60 -2.30
C ARG A 116 -7.43 7.33 -0.99
N ALA A 117 -7.61 6.07 -0.62
CA ALA A 117 -8.27 5.68 0.63
C ALA A 117 -7.53 6.22 1.86
N LEU A 118 -6.20 6.06 1.89
CA LEU A 118 -5.34 6.59 2.96
C LEU A 118 -5.38 8.11 3.05
N HIS A 119 -5.45 8.81 1.91
CA HIS A 119 -5.57 10.28 1.88
C HIS A 119 -6.93 10.76 2.42
N MET A 120 -8.01 10.05 2.12
CA MET A 120 -9.37 10.40 2.57
C MET A 120 -9.60 10.10 4.05
N ASP A 121 -9.16 8.94 4.51
CA ASP A 121 -9.31 8.47 5.88
C ASP A 121 -8.17 7.49 6.20
N PRO A 122 -7.13 7.92 6.93
CA PRO A 122 -5.96 7.07 7.20
C PRO A 122 -6.29 5.77 7.91
N LEU A 123 -7.27 5.77 8.84
CA LEU A 123 -7.63 4.58 9.60
C LEU A 123 -8.35 3.55 8.71
N ARG A 124 -9.43 3.95 8.06
CA ARG A 124 -10.16 3.07 7.12
C ARG A 124 -9.31 2.72 5.89
N GLY A 125 -8.46 3.64 5.44
CA GLY A 125 -7.51 3.39 4.37
C GLY A 125 -6.49 2.30 4.74
N GLY A 126 -6.03 2.26 5.99
CA GLY A 126 -5.18 1.19 6.50
C GLY A 126 -5.87 -0.18 6.47
N GLU A 127 -7.14 -0.25 6.89
CA GLU A 127 -7.95 -1.48 6.79
C GLU A 127 -8.22 -1.87 5.31
N PHE A 128 -8.39 -0.89 4.42
CA PHE A 128 -8.52 -1.16 2.99
C PHE A 128 -7.23 -1.77 2.41
N VAL A 129 -6.06 -1.22 2.75
CA VAL A 129 -4.75 -1.82 2.37
C VAL A 129 -4.68 -3.26 2.84
N ARG A 130 -5.04 -3.54 4.09
CA ARG A 130 -5.05 -4.90 4.64
C ARG A 130 -6.01 -5.82 3.89
N SER A 131 -7.22 -5.34 3.57
CA SER A 131 -8.20 -6.13 2.83
C SER A 131 -7.72 -6.51 1.43
N LEU A 132 -7.02 -5.60 0.73
CA LEU A 132 -6.43 -5.88 -0.58
C LEU A 132 -5.35 -6.97 -0.52
N TYR A 133 -4.45 -6.94 0.48
CA TYR A 133 -3.49 -8.02 0.66
C TYR A 133 -4.19 -9.37 0.86
N ARG A 134 -5.21 -9.43 1.71
CA ARG A 134 -5.94 -10.68 2.00
C ARG A 134 -6.75 -11.15 0.80
N SER A 135 -7.41 -10.23 0.11
CA SER A 135 -8.16 -10.51 -1.11
C SER A 135 -7.29 -11.21 -2.18
N PHE A 136 -6.02 -10.83 -2.30
CA PHE A 136 -5.10 -11.49 -3.21
C PHE A 136 -4.47 -12.75 -2.62
N TRP A 137 -3.80 -12.67 -1.44
CA TRP A 137 -2.99 -13.76 -0.91
C TRP A 137 -3.79 -14.87 -0.24
N VAL A 138 -5.03 -14.61 0.17
CA VAL A 138 -5.91 -15.62 0.78
C VAL A 138 -6.97 -16.09 -0.22
N ASP A 139 -7.61 -15.12 -0.91
CA ASP A 139 -8.77 -15.39 -1.77
C ASP A 139 -8.41 -15.50 -3.27
N GLY A 140 -7.17 -15.21 -3.68
CA GLY A 140 -6.67 -15.32 -5.04
C GLY A 140 -7.28 -14.34 -6.03
N GLN A 141 -7.85 -13.21 -5.56
CA GLN A 141 -8.52 -12.23 -6.40
C GLN A 141 -7.53 -11.40 -7.21
N ASP A 142 -7.88 -11.05 -8.44
CA ASP A 142 -7.08 -10.16 -9.30
C ASP A 142 -7.20 -8.71 -8.88
N LEU A 143 -6.15 -8.13 -8.29
CA LEU A 143 -6.12 -6.72 -7.88
C LEU A 143 -5.99 -5.72 -9.04
N SER A 144 -5.85 -6.19 -10.28
CA SER A 144 -5.95 -5.34 -11.48
C SER A 144 -7.40 -5.15 -11.94
N ASP A 145 -8.34 -5.94 -11.41
CA ASP A 145 -9.78 -5.84 -11.67
C ASP A 145 -10.43 -4.77 -10.78
N GLU A 146 -10.98 -3.75 -11.44
CA GLU A 146 -11.67 -2.66 -10.75
C GLU A 146 -12.86 -3.13 -9.91
N THR A 147 -13.55 -4.21 -10.33
CA THR A 147 -14.70 -4.78 -9.59
C THR A 147 -14.27 -5.32 -8.24
N VAL A 148 -13.08 -5.93 -8.18
CA VAL A 148 -12.47 -6.39 -6.92
C VAL A 148 -12.17 -5.21 -6.01
N LEU A 149 -11.53 -4.16 -6.54
CA LEU A 149 -11.18 -2.96 -5.77
C LEU A 149 -12.43 -2.22 -5.26
N GLN A 150 -13.48 -2.11 -6.08
CA GLN A 150 -14.75 -1.49 -5.71
C GLN A 150 -15.41 -2.24 -4.55
N ARG A 151 -15.50 -3.57 -4.64
CA ARG A 151 -16.06 -4.41 -3.58
C ARG A 151 -15.29 -4.29 -2.27
N GLU A 152 -13.95 -4.28 -2.32
CA GLU A 152 -13.13 -4.10 -1.12
C GLU A 152 -13.30 -2.69 -0.53
N ALA A 153 -13.43 -1.64 -1.37
CA ALA A 153 -13.72 -0.29 -0.92
C ALA A 153 -15.07 -0.20 -0.18
N GLU A 154 -16.13 -0.81 -0.73
CA GLU A 154 -17.45 -0.88 -0.08
C GLU A 154 -17.40 -1.57 1.28
N ARG A 155 -16.66 -2.68 1.38
CA ARG A 155 -16.48 -3.40 2.65
C ARG A 155 -15.84 -2.54 3.74
N GLN A 156 -15.00 -1.58 3.36
CA GLN A 156 -14.39 -0.62 4.28
C GLN A 156 -15.18 0.68 4.44
N GLY A 157 -16.40 0.75 3.89
CA GLY A 157 -17.29 1.89 4.03
C GLY A 157 -16.94 3.10 3.15
N PHE A 158 -16.16 2.89 2.10
CA PHE A 158 -15.93 3.91 1.08
C PHE A 158 -16.95 3.79 -0.05
N ALA A 159 -17.34 4.91 -0.66
CA ALA A 159 -18.06 4.89 -1.92
C ALA A 159 -17.09 4.45 -3.05
N PRO A 160 -17.40 3.37 -3.82
CA PRO A 160 -16.46 2.82 -4.80
C PRO A 160 -15.93 3.84 -5.80
N ALA A 161 -16.80 4.71 -6.31
CA ALA A 161 -16.42 5.76 -7.28
C ALA A 161 -15.45 6.82 -6.70
N GLN A 162 -15.33 6.91 -5.38
CA GLN A 162 -14.35 7.79 -4.74
C GLN A 162 -12.97 7.15 -4.64
N ILE A 163 -12.89 5.83 -4.62
CA ILE A 163 -11.65 5.06 -4.45
C ILE A 163 -11.13 4.54 -5.79
N VAL A 164 -12.01 3.98 -6.62
CA VAL A 164 -11.67 3.41 -7.93
C VAL A 164 -12.23 4.33 -9.02
N GLY A 165 -11.37 4.85 -9.87
CA GLY A 165 -11.80 5.74 -10.95
C GLY A 165 -10.65 6.60 -11.47
N THR A 166 -11.00 7.61 -12.27
CA THR A 166 -10.06 8.50 -12.95
C THR A 166 -9.04 9.13 -11.99
N GLU A 167 -7.82 9.24 -12.49
CA GLU A 167 -6.67 9.80 -11.80
C GLU A 167 -6.96 11.22 -11.27
N ALA A 168 -6.89 11.37 -9.95
CA ALA A 168 -6.90 12.69 -9.34
C ALA A 168 -5.45 13.22 -9.26
N THR A 169 -5.25 14.49 -9.56
CA THR A 169 -3.93 15.16 -9.48
C THR A 169 -3.22 14.92 -8.14
N THR A 170 -3.99 14.94 -7.04
CA THR A 170 -3.49 14.68 -5.68
C THR A 170 -2.95 13.25 -5.54
N VAL A 171 -3.65 12.23 -6.05
CA VAL A 171 -3.20 10.83 -5.98
C VAL A 171 -1.92 10.65 -6.78
N ASN A 172 -1.84 11.24 -7.97
CA ASN A 172 -0.62 11.18 -8.80
C ASN A 172 0.57 11.86 -8.12
N ALA A 173 0.34 12.94 -7.37
CA ALA A 173 1.39 13.58 -6.58
C ALA A 173 1.87 12.68 -5.44
N ILE A 174 0.95 12.00 -4.73
CA ILE A 174 1.28 11.03 -3.67
C ILE A 174 2.11 9.87 -4.26
N LEU A 175 1.66 9.27 -5.35
CA LEU A 175 2.36 8.14 -5.97
C LEU A 175 3.76 8.53 -6.47
N ARG A 176 3.92 9.71 -7.05
CA ARG A 176 5.25 10.22 -7.41
C ARG A 176 6.15 10.37 -6.18
N ALA A 177 5.64 11.03 -5.13
CA ALA A 177 6.41 11.22 -3.90
C ALA A 177 6.85 9.88 -3.27
N TRP A 178 5.99 8.85 -3.26
CA TRP A 178 6.35 7.52 -2.77
C TRP A 178 7.43 6.85 -3.62
N ASN A 179 7.31 6.93 -4.95
CA ASN A 179 8.31 6.36 -5.86
C ASN A 179 9.65 7.10 -5.77
N ASP A 180 9.64 8.43 -5.68
CA ASP A 180 10.85 9.24 -5.56
C ASP A 180 11.58 8.91 -4.26
N GLN A 181 10.86 8.87 -3.12
CA GLN A 181 11.42 8.51 -1.82
C GLN A 181 11.98 7.08 -1.79
N TRP A 182 11.30 6.13 -2.44
CA TRP A 182 11.79 4.76 -2.55
C TRP A 182 13.04 4.67 -3.46
N ALA A 183 13.07 5.44 -4.56
CA ALA A 183 14.20 5.51 -5.46
C ALA A 183 15.45 6.14 -4.79
N GLU A 184 15.26 7.04 -3.84
CA GLU A 184 16.33 7.66 -3.04
C GLU A 184 16.86 6.76 -1.92
N ALA A 185 16.13 5.69 -1.56
CA ALA A 185 16.59 4.76 -0.54
C ALA A 185 17.79 3.93 -1.04
N ASP A 186 18.71 3.60 -0.15
CA ASP A 186 19.91 2.80 -0.45
C ASP A 186 19.59 1.35 -0.88
N HIS A 187 18.32 0.96 -0.88
CA HIS A 187 17.87 -0.37 -1.25
C HIS A 187 16.55 -0.33 -2.03
N GLN A 188 16.52 -0.98 -3.20
CA GLN A 188 15.39 -0.98 -4.14
C GLN A 188 14.45 -2.18 -4.00
N GLY A 189 14.47 -2.89 -2.88
CA GLY A 189 13.59 -4.05 -2.64
C GLY A 189 12.33 -3.71 -1.87
N VAL A 190 11.41 -4.67 -1.80
CA VAL A 190 10.22 -4.63 -0.93
C VAL A 190 10.02 -5.98 -0.25
N PRO A 191 9.51 -6.04 1.00
CA PRO A 191 9.21 -4.90 1.88
C PRO A 191 10.47 -4.20 2.37
N LEU A 192 10.39 -2.88 2.51
CA LEU A 192 11.45 -2.06 3.06
C LEU A 192 10.88 -1.14 4.14
N LEU A 193 11.28 -1.34 5.39
CA LEU A 193 10.87 -0.49 6.51
C LEU A 193 11.99 0.50 6.82
N GLN A 194 11.68 1.80 6.80
CA GLN A 194 12.62 2.89 7.02
C GLN A 194 12.28 3.67 8.28
N ARG A 195 13.28 3.91 9.10
CA ARG A 195 13.23 4.84 10.23
C ARG A 195 13.27 6.30 9.77
N PRO A 196 12.82 7.24 10.63
CA PRO A 196 12.99 8.68 10.36
C PRO A 196 14.44 9.12 10.16
N ASP A 197 15.40 8.43 10.78
CA ASP A 197 16.85 8.67 10.62
C ASP A 197 17.45 8.09 9.34
N GLY A 198 16.64 7.44 8.49
CA GLY A 198 17.06 6.81 7.25
C GLY A 198 17.49 5.35 7.38
N THR A 199 17.63 4.82 8.61
CA THR A 199 17.99 3.41 8.82
C THR A 199 16.96 2.46 8.20
N LEU A 200 17.41 1.39 7.55
CA LEU A 200 16.59 0.46 6.79
C LEU A 200 16.52 -0.92 7.45
N LEU A 201 15.32 -1.52 7.40
CA LEU A 201 15.10 -2.94 7.68
C LEU A 201 14.55 -3.58 6.42
N VAL A 202 15.32 -4.49 5.82
CA VAL A 202 15.03 -5.07 4.49
C VAL A 202 14.40 -6.45 4.63
N GLY A 203 13.32 -6.68 3.88
CA GLY A 203 12.67 -7.98 3.79
C GLY A 203 11.80 -8.33 5.00
N LEU A 204 11.32 -9.57 5.02
CA LEU A 204 10.51 -10.11 6.12
C LEU A 204 11.41 -10.52 7.30
N MET A 205 11.34 -9.78 8.40
CA MET A 205 12.11 -10.03 9.60
C MET A 205 11.26 -10.66 10.72
N PRO A 206 11.89 -11.41 11.67
CA PRO A 206 11.22 -11.89 12.87
C PRO A 206 10.60 -10.75 13.71
N ALA A 207 9.56 -11.06 14.47
CA ALA A 207 8.80 -10.07 15.24
C ALA A 207 9.65 -9.34 16.30
N ASP A 208 10.60 -10.03 16.93
CA ASP A 208 11.55 -9.46 17.90
C ASP A 208 12.53 -8.47 17.25
N VAL A 209 13.01 -8.79 16.03
CA VAL A 209 13.86 -7.89 15.24
C VAL A 209 13.09 -6.63 14.87
N ILE A 210 11.83 -6.77 14.41
CA ILE A 210 10.95 -5.62 14.09
C ILE A 210 10.72 -4.77 15.34
N LYS A 211 10.40 -5.38 16.49
CA LYS A 211 10.21 -4.65 17.76
C LYS A 211 11.46 -3.86 18.14
N GLY A 212 12.64 -4.48 18.07
CA GLY A 212 13.92 -3.80 18.33
C GLY A 212 14.19 -2.66 17.34
N PHE A 213 13.78 -2.83 16.08
CA PHE A 213 13.90 -1.76 15.06
C PHE A 213 12.95 -0.59 15.32
N LEU A 214 11.77 -0.82 15.87
CA LEU A 214 10.76 0.20 16.18
C LEU A 214 10.95 0.85 17.57
N SER A 215 11.92 0.41 18.35
CA SER A 215 12.27 1.01 19.64
C SER A 215 13.15 2.21 19.44
#